data_2b5d79de621f9fcee534a5ca21023fd9
#
_entry.id   2b5d79de621f9fcee534a5ca21023fd9
#
_cell.length_a   1.000
_cell.length_b   1.000
_cell.length_c   1.000
_cell.angle_alpha   90.00
_cell.angle_beta   90.00
_cell.angle_gamma   90.00
#
_symmetry.space_group_name_H-M   'P 1'
#
loop_
_entity.id
_entity.type
_entity.pdbx_description
1 polymer ?
#
loop_
_entity_poly.entity_id
_entity_poly.type
_entity_poly.pdbx_seq_one_letter_code
_entity_poly.pdbx_strand_id
1 'polypeptide(L)'
;MSDWVDKQNSLVSRIIDGSVTIDSVTKFEDLLEVFPSDPELHRIYAGLLQKEKSLDAADAYGRAAKLFIESGMTLQAIVCKIHEWKIFEPSQSERQTFHSSVGEGEYKDGVVQRFFAGMTNSEMTAFMTKLVPMNFPAGSMVKRFGDEEKALYFVVSGALEETDYHRLEPGGRIQKKSTKDLIKDD
;
A
#
# COMPACT_ATOMS: atom_id res chain seq x y z
N MET A 1 -1.08 -31.55 10.13
CA MET A 1 -0.34 -30.26 10.26
C MET A 1 -0.68 -29.24 9.18
N SER A 2 -1.02 -29.63 7.95
CA SER A 2 -1.38 -28.72 6.84
C SER A 2 -2.68 -27.90 7.10
N ASP A 3 -3.71 -28.52 7.64
CA ASP A 3 -5.04 -27.92 7.79
C ASP A 3 -5.10 -26.71 8.75
N TRP A 4 -4.17 -26.63 9.70
CA TRP A 4 -4.08 -25.50 10.64
C TRP A 4 -3.37 -24.29 10.03
N VAL A 5 -2.31 -24.55 9.27
CA VAL A 5 -1.54 -23.50 8.54
C VAL A 5 -2.42 -22.87 7.46
N ASP A 6 -3.20 -23.67 6.74
CA ASP A 6 -4.12 -23.17 5.70
C ASP A 6 -5.25 -22.31 6.30
N LYS A 7 -5.76 -22.65 7.48
CA LYS A 7 -6.77 -21.85 8.18
C LYS A 7 -6.20 -20.52 8.71
N GLN A 8 -4.95 -20.50 9.18
CA GLN A 8 -4.29 -19.27 9.63
C GLN A 8 -4.00 -18.34 8.45
N ASN A 9 -3.47 -18.85 7.36
CA ASN A 9 -3.25 -18.06 6.14
C ASN A 9 -4.56 -17.48 5.60
N SER A 10 -5.67 -18.22 5.68
CA SER A 10 -6.99 -17.73 5.33
C SER A 10 -7.48 -16.61 6.25
N LEU A 11 -7.17 -16.62 7.56
CA LEU A 11 -7.52 -15.55 8.49
C LEU A 11 -6.72 -14.27 8.19
N VAL A 12 -5.41 -14.39 8.03
CA VAL A 12 -4.53 -13.25 7.69
C VAL A 12 -4.98 -12.60 6.39
N SER A 13 -5.23 -13.37 5.33
CA SER A 13 -5.74 -12.85 4.06
C SER A 13 -7.05 -12.09 4.22
N ARG A 14 -7.96 -12.58 5.07
CA ARG A 14 -9.26 -11.92 5.34
C ARG A 14 -9.14 -10.66 6.20
N ILE A 15 -8.10 -10.55 7.00
CA ILE A 15 -7.77 -9.30 7.72
C ILE A 15 -7.18 -8.28 6.75
N ILE A 16 -6.28 -8.73 5.87
CA ILE A 16 -5.62 -7.86 4.88
C ILE A 16 -6.63 -7.31 3.86
N ASP A 17 -7.57 -8.12 3.39
CA ASP A 17 -8.61 -7.70 2.44
C ASP A 17 -9.79 -6.95 3.10
N GLY A 18 -9.79 -6.85 4.43
CA GLY A 18 -10.82 -6.15 5.20
C GLY A 18 -12.11 -6.93 5.43
N SER A 19 -12.19 -8.22 5.04
CA SER A 19 -13.36 -9.10 5.29
C SER A 19 -13.50 -9.42 6.78
N VAL A 20 -12.42 -9.35 7.53
CA VAL A 20 -12.36 -9.48 8.99
C VAL A 20 -11.68 -8.27 9.57
N THR A 21 -12.33 -7.60 10.52
CA THR A 21 -11.78 -6.45 11.25
C THR A 21 -11.48 -6.83 12.68
N ILE A 22 -10.31 -6.44 13.17
CA ILE A 22 -9.92 -6.53 14.57
C ILE A 22 -9.74 -5.10 15.08
N ASP A 23 -10.69 -4.64 15.91
CA ASP A 23 -10.69 -3.26 16.41
C ASP A 23 -10.02 -3.12 17.80
N SER A 24 -9.48 -4.22 18.34
CA SER A 24 -8.81 -4.22 19.65
C SER A 24 -7.30 -4.29 19.46
N VAL A 25 -6.58 -3.30 19.98
CA VAL A 25 -5.11 -3.25 20.00
C VAL A 25 -4.53 -4.53 20.60
N THR A 26 -4.98 -4.92 21.81
CA THR A 26 -4.47 -6.11 22.51
C THR A 26 -4.65 -7.41 21.69
N LYS A 27 -5.84 -7.59 21.09
CA LYS A 27 -6.06 -8.77 20.24
C LYS A 27 -5.20 -8.75 18.98
N PHE A 28 -4.87 -7.58 18.50
CA PHE A 28 -3.99 -7.45 17.33
C PHE A 28 -2.53 -7.74 17.70
N GLU A 29 -2.11 -7.36 18.92
CA GLU A 29 -0.80 -7.72 19.48
C GLU A 29 -0.63 -9.24 19.59
N ASP A 30 -1.63 -9.94 20.14
CA ASP A 30 -1.65 -11.42 20.15
C ASP A 30 -1.46 -12.02 18.74
N LEU A 31 -2.08 -11.40 17.73
CA LEU A 31 -1.93 -11.83 16.33
C LEU A 31 -0.52 -11.60 15.81
N LEU A 32 0.09 -10.47 16.16
CA LEU A 32 1.46 -10.14 15.74
C LEU A 32 2.51 -11.03 16.42
N GLU A 33 2.22 -11.59 17.61
CA GLU A 33 3.07 -12.62 18.22
C GLU A 33 3.12 -13.90 17.38
N VAL A 34 2.01 -14.25 16.71
CA VAL A 34 1.91 -15.42 15.82
C VAL A 34 2.53 -15.13 14.46
N PHE A 35 2.41 -13.89 13.95
CA PHE A 35 2.88 -13.47 12.64
C PHE A 35 3.84 -12.26 12.73
N PRO A 36 4.99 -12.38 13.38
CA PRO A 36 5.85 -11.26 13.73
C PRO A 36 6.54 -10.59 12.53
N SER A 37 6.56 -11.25 11.39
CA SER A 37 7.25 -10.78 10.17
C SER A 37 6.29 -10.41 9.04
N ASP A 38 4.97 -10.41 9.27
CA ASP A 38 4.00 -10.01 8.24
C ASP A 38 3.90 -8.48 8.17
N PRO A 39 4.35 -7.84 7.06
CA PRO A 39 4.39 -6.38 6.95
C PRO A 39 2.99 -5.76 6.89
N GLU A 40 2.01 -6.43 6.28
CA GLU A 40 0.65 -5.90 6.15
C GLU A 40 -0.06 -5.89 7.51
N LEU A 41 0.12 -6.92 8.33
CA LEU A 41 -0.42 -6.94 9.68
C LEU A 41 0.18 -5.81 10.52
N HIS A 42 1.50 -5.58 10.45
CA HIS A 42 2.13 -4.45 11.14
C HIS A 42 1.59 -3.10 10.66
N ARG A 43 1.33 -2.94 9.38
CA ARG A 43 0.73 -1.72 8.82
C ARG A 43 -0.71 -1.50 9.33
N ILE A 44 -1.52 -2.57 9.37
CA ILE A 44 -2.91 -2.49 9.87
C ILE A 44 -2.90 -2.15 11.37
N TYR A 45 -2.01 -2.77 12.14
CA TYR A 45 -1.82 -2.48 13.57
C TYR A 45 -1.42 -1.01 13.79
N ALA A 46 -0.46 -0.49 13.02
CA ALA A 46 -0.08 0.91 13.08
C ALA A 46 -1.26 1.86 12.80
N GLY A 47 -2.10 1.49 11.81
CA GLY A 47 -3.34 2.22 11.50
C GLY A 47 -4.36 2.19 12.64
N LEU A 48 -4.44 1.09 13.38
CA LEU A 48 -5.29 0.96 14.57
C LEU A 48 -4.80 1.88 15.69
N LEU A 49 -3.51 1.84 16.01
CA LEU A 49 -2.88 2.74 16.98
C LEU A 49 -3.07 4.22 16.60
N GLN A 50 -2.96 4.55 15.32
CA GLN A 50 -3.17 5.92 14.82
C GLN A 50 -4.62 6.38 15.02
N LYS A 51 -5.62 5.51 14.84
CA LYS A 51 -7.03 5.82 15.14
C LYS A 51 -7.23 6.13 16.62
N GLU A 52 -6.54 5.42 17.49
CA GLU A 52 -6.55 5.67 18.93
C GLU A 52 -5.69 6.88 19.35
N LYS A 53 -5.04 7.55 18.40
CA LYS A 53 -4.13 8.68 18.62
C LYS A 53 -2.93 8.33 19.51
N SER A 54 -2.50 7.06 19.52
CA SER A 54 -1.28 6.63 20.18
C SER A 54 -0.05 7.11 19.41
N LEU A 55 0.95 7.59 20.13
CA LEU A 55 2.27 7.93 19.56
C LEU A 55 3.04 6.67 19.13
N ASP A 56 2.74 5.51 19.71
CA ASP A 56 3.33 4.22 19.34
C ASP A 56 3.02 3.83 17.88
N ALA A 57 2.03 4.48 17.27
CA ALA A 57 1.73 4.33 15.86
C ALA A 57 2.95 4.64 14.96
N ALA A 58 3.82 5.58 15.36
CA ALA A 58 5.02 5.92 14.60
C ALA A 58 5.99 4.74 14.55
N ASP A 59 6.30 4.15 15.69
CA ASP A 59 7.20 2.98 15.79
C ASP A 59 6.63 1.77 15.04
N ALA A 60 5.31 1.56 15.13
CA ALA A 60 4.63 0.50 14.42
C ALA A 60 4.68 0.70 12.89
N TYR A 61 4.50 1.93 12.39
CA TYR A 61 4.69 2.25 10.97
C TYR A 61 6.15 2.08 10.54
N GLY A 62 7.11 2.50 11.36
CA GLY A 62 8.54 2.30 11.11
C GLY A 62 8.89 0.82 10.97
N ARG A 63 8.34 -0.03 11.85
CA ARG A 63 8.51 -1.49 11.77
C ARG A 63 7.89 -2.08 10.52
N ALA A 64 6.66 -1.68 10.17
CA ALA A 64 6.01 -2.11 8.94
C ALA A 64 6.83 -1.71 7.71
N ALA A 65 7.34 -0.47 7.66
CA ALA A 65 8.17 0.01 6.56
C ALA A 65 9.42 -0.84 6.37
N LYS A 66 10.11 -1.21 7.46
CA LYS A 66 11.29 -2.08 7.41
C LYS A 66 10.95 -3.46 6.82
N LEU A 67 9.89 -4.10 7.31
CA LEU A 67 9.44 -5.40 6.82
C LEU A 67 9.02 -5.35 5.34
N PHE A 68 8.40 -4.26 4.90
CA PHE A 68 8.07 -4.06 3.49
C PHE A 68 9.32 -3.92 2.61
N ILE A 69 10.37 -3.20 3.07
CA ILE A 69 11.66 -3.13 2.35
C ILE A 69 12.27 -4.53 2.22
N GLU A 70 12.33 -5.28 3.32
CA GLU A 70 12.84 -6.65 3.35
C GLU A 70 12.07 -7.59 2.40
N SER A 71 10.78 -7.32 2.18
CA SER A 71 9.91 -8.06 1.26
C SER A 71 9.90 -7.50 -0.17
N GLY A 72 10.66 -6.44 -0.48
CA GLY A 72 10.69 -5.81 -1.80
C GLY A 72 9.46 -4.94 -2.13
N MET A 73 8.62 -4.66 -1.16
CA MET A 73 7.38 -3.88 -1.33
C MET A 73 7.62 -2.39 -1.07
N THR A 74 8.37 -1.75 -1.96
CA THR A 74 8.89 -0.38 -1.79
C THR A 74 7.79 0.68 -1.63
N LEU A 75 6.71 0.60 -2.41
CA LEU A 75 5.61 1.59 -2.31
C LEU A 75 4.91 1.53 -0.96
N GLN A 76 4.67 0.33 -0.44
CA GLN A 76 4.08 0.11 0.88
C GLN A 76 4.99 0.66 1.99
N ALA A 77 6.30 0.44 1.87
CA ALA A 77 7.28 1.00 2.79
C ALA A 77 7.27 2.53 2.80
N ILE A 78 7.22 3.16 1.61
CA ILE A 78 7.14 4.61 1.47
C ILE A 78 5.88 5.16 2.15
N VAL A 79 4.72 4.52 1.95
CA VAL A 79 3.47 4.95 2.59
C VAL A 79 3.55 4.84 4.11
N CYS A 80 4.12 3.76 4.64
CA CYS A 80 4.34 3.62 6.07
C CYS A 80 5.26 4.73 6.61
N LYS A 81 6.37 5.04 5.92
CA LYS A 81 7.27 6.14 6.31
C LYS A 81 6.59 7.51 6.24
N ILE A 82 5.71 7.76 5.28
CA ILE A 82 4.93 9.00 5.24
C ILE A 82 4.03 9.12 6.47
N HIS A 83 3.39 8.02 6.92
CA HIS A 83 2.57 8.05 8.13
C HIS A 83 3.41 8.26 9.40
N GLU A 84 4.53 7.56 9.55
CA GLU A 84 5.48 7.74 10.64
C GLU A 84 5.97 9.19 10.73
N TRP A 85 6.42 9.76 9.61
CA TRP A 85 6.97 11.12 9.54
C TRP A 85 5.93 12.23 9.68
N LYS A 86 4.64 11.91 9.58
CA LYS A 86 3.56 12.83 9.96
C LYS A 86 3.37 12.91 11.49
N ILE A 87 3.78 11.87 12.21
CA ILE A 87 3.71 11.82 13.67
C ILE A 87 4.97 12.45 14.28
N PHE A 88 6.14 12.06 13.77
CA PHE A 88 7.43 12.61 14.18
C PHE A 88 8.24 13.03 12.95
N GLU A 89 8.69 14.28 12.95
CA GLU A 89 9.52 14.78 11.86
C GLU A 89 10.88 14.05 11.86
N PRO A 90 11.29 13.41 10.74
CA PRO A 90 12.51 12.64 10.68
C PRO A 90 13.73 13.55 10.66
N SER A 91 14.81 13.11 11.29
CA SER A 91 16.13 13.70 11.14
C SER A 91 16.67 13.50 9.70
N GLN A 92 17.67 14.27 9.32
CA GLN A 92 18.35 14.10 8.04
C GLN A 92 18.97 12.69 7.91
N SER A 93 19.52 12.15 9.00
CA SER A 93 20.11 10.82 9.04
C SER A 93 19.07 9.72 8.76
N GLU A 94 17.90 9.83 9.36
CA GLU A 94 16.80 8.86 9.13
C GLU A 94 16.31 8.88 7.68
N ARG A 95 16.18 10.07 7.08
CA ARG A 95 15.85 10.22 5.65
C ARG A 95 16.88 9.54 4.76
N GLN A 96 18.16 9.74 5.04
CA GLN A 96 19.26 9.13 4.29
C GLN A 96 19.26 7.60 4.46
N THR A 97 19.10 7.11 5.69
CA THR A 97 19.05 5.66 5.97
C THR A 97 17.89 4.99 5.23
N PHE A 98 16.71 5.60 5.27
CA PHE A 98 15.56 5.07 4.55
C PHE A 98 15.78 5.08 3.03
N HIS A 99 16.31 6.17 2.46
CA HIS A 99 16.61 6.23 1.04
C HIS A 99 17.61 5.15 0.62
N SER A 100 18.69 4.95 1.38
CA SER A 100 19.66 3.89 1.11
C SER A 100 19.00 2.50 1.14
N SER A 101 18.14 2.24 2.12
CA SER A 101 17.44 0.94 2.23
C SER A 101 16.53 0.65 1.04
N VAL A 102 15.92 1.67 0.44
CA VAL A 102 15.11 1.53 -0.79
C VAL A 102 15.97 1.10 -1.98
N GLY A 103 17.21 1.62 -2.07
CA GLY A 103 18.14 1.30 -3.16
C GLY A 103 18.87 -0.03 -3.03
N GLU A 104 18.98 -0.57 -1.82
CA GLU A 104 19.80 -1.75 -1.50
C GLU A 104 19.03 -3.06 -1.39
N GLY A 105 17.70 -3.05 -1.45
CA GLY A 105 16.85 -4.24 -1.30
C GLY A 105 17.16 -5.35 -2.31
N GLU A 106 16.90 -6.62 -1.94
CA GLU A 106 17.13 -7.81 -2.77
C GLU A 106 16.44 -7.77 -4.14
N TYR A 107 15.37 -6.98 -4.27
CA TYR A 107 14.54 -6.86 -5.47
C TYR A 107 14.95 -5.68 -6.36
N LYS A 108 16.27 -5.49 -6.57
CA LYS A 108 16.86 -4.36 -7.33
C LYS A 108 16.34 -4.18 -8.76
N ASP A 109 15.70 -5.20 -9.33
CA ASP A 109 15.26 -5.20 -10.72
C ASP A 109 13.81 -4.72 -10.93
N GLY A 110 13.06 -4.44 -9.87
CA GLY A 110 11.71 -3.89 -9.96
C GLY A 110 11.69 -2.49 -10.58
N VAL A 111 10.74 -2.22 -11.49
CA VAL A 111 10.60 -0.90 -12.14
C VAL A 111 10.45 0.22 -11.10
N VAL A 112 9.65 -0.02 -10.07
CA VAL A 112 9.41 0.93 -8.97
C VAL A 112 10.69 1.18 -8.16
N GLN A 113 11.42 0.12 -7.82
CA GLN A 113 12.69 0.26 -7.08
C GLN A 113 13.75 1.00 -7.88
N ARG A 114 13.90 0.69 -9.18
CA ARG A 114 14.83 1.42 -10.05
C ARG A 114 14.47 2.90 -10.16
N PHE A 115 13.18 3.22 -10.18
CA PHE A 115 12.71 4.61 -10.19
C PHE A 115 13.15 5.35 -8.93
N PHE A 116 12.93 4.77 -7.74
CA PHE A 116 13.32 5.41 -6.48
C PHE A 116 14.84 5.38 -6.22
N ALA A 117 15.51 4.29 -6.59
CA ALA A 117 16.98 4.19 -6.45
C ALA A 117 17.72 5.18 -7.34
N GLY A 118 17.11 5.66 -8.43
CA GLY A 118 17.67 6.70 -9.29
C GLY A 118 17.55 8.12 -8.74
N MET A 119 16.80 8.32 -7.64
CA MET A 119 16.64 9.64 -7.02
C MET A 119 17.79 9.95 -6.06
N THR A 120 18.15 11.21 -5.98
CA THR A 120 18.97 11.72 -4.87
C THR A 120 18.13 11.78 -3.58
N ASN A 121 18.79 11.88 -2.41
CA ASN A 121 18.10 12.06 -1.13
C ASN A 121 17.14 13.26 -1.13
N SER A 122 17.54 14.36 -1.75
CA SER A 122 16.71 15.57 -1.85
C SER A 122 15.47 15.34 -2.72
N GLU A 123 15.64 14.68 -3.87
CA GLU A 123 14.53 14.35 -4.77
C GLU A 123 13.56 13.38 -4.12
N MET A 124 14.04 12.32 -3.47
CA MET A 124 13.21 11.38 -2.74
C MET A 124 12.42 12.07 -1.63
N THR A 125 13.06 12.93 -0.84
CA THR A 125 12.40 13.71 0.20
C THR A 125 11.32 14.62 -0.39
N ALA A 126 11.65 15.37 -1.44
CA ALA A 126 10.71 16.26 -2.12
C ALA A 126 9.53 15.47 -2.72
N PHE A 127 9.79 14.29 -3.29
CA PHE A 127 8.77 13.42 -3.82
C PHE A 127 7.84 12.93 -2.72
N MET A 128 8.38 12.38 -1.63
CA MET A 128 7.58 11.87 -0.51
C MET A 128 6.70 12.95 0.13
N THR A 129 7.15 14.20 0.18
CA THR A 129 6.32 15.32 0.71
C THR A 129 5.13 15.67 -0.19
N LYS A 130 5.15 15.27 -1.46
CA LYS A 130 4.04 15.47 -2.42
C LYS A 130 3.06 14.31 -2.45
N LEU A 131 3.44 13.16 -1.93
CA LEU A 131 2.57 11.99 -1.89
C LEU A 131 1.48 12.17 -0.82
N VAL A 132 0.25 11.93 -1.24
CA VAL A 132 -0.92 11.92 -0.34
C VAL A 132 -1.49 10.51 -0.33
N PRO A 133 -1.30 9.74 0.75
CA PRO A 133 -1.98 8.46 0.90
C PRO A 133 -3.50 8.64 0.91
N MET A 134 -4.19 7.93 0.06
CA MET A 134 -5.64 7.94 -0.07
C MET A 134 -6.19 6.52 0.06
N ASN A 135 -7.36 6.40 0.64
CA ASN A 135 -8.06 5.14 0.81
C ASN A 135 -9.41 5.21 0.12
N PHE A 136 -9.67 4.28 -0.78
CA PHE A 136 -10.92 4.19 -1.52
C PHE A 136 -11.66 2.92 -1.11
N PRO A 137 -12.92 3.01 -0.65
CA PRO A 137 -13.74 1.82 -0.43
C PRO A 137 -13.91 1.00 -1.71
N ALA A 138 -14.11 -0.30 -1.57
CA ALA A 138 -14.38 -1.18 -2.71
C ALA A 138 -15.57 -0.66 -3.53
N GLY A 139 -15.42 -0.68 -4.86
CA GLY A 139 -16.42 -0.16 -5.79
C GLY A 139 -16.44 1.37 -5.96
N SER A 140 -15.55 2.11 -5.24
CA SER A 140 -15.43 3.56 -5.43
C SER A 140 -14.79 3.88 -6.77
N MET A 141 -15.26 4.98 -7.37
CA MET A 141 -14.64 5.52 -8.58
C MET A 141 -13.46 6.42 -8.19
N VAL A 142 -12.27 6.05 -8.64
CA VAL A 142 -11.03 6.81 -8.36
C VAL A 142 -10.90 7.99 -9.32
N LYS A 143 -11.21 7.79 -10.61
CA LYS A 143 -11.12 8.82 -11.64
C LYS A 143 -12.16 8.56 -12.73
N ARG A 144 -12.70 9.65 -13.31
CA ARG A 144 -13.61 9.60 -14.45
C ARG A 144 -12.89 10.06 -15.71
N PHE A 145 -13.32 9.56 -16.85
CA PHE A 145 -12.88 10.10 -18.13
C PHE A 145 -13.29 11.58 -18.24
N GLY A 146 -12.33 12.43 -18.59
CA GLY A 146 -12.56 13.88 -18.71
C GLY A 146 -12.29 14.68 -17.42
N ASP A 147 -11.93 14.04 -16.30
CA ASP A 147 -11.47 14.76 -15.12
C ASP A 147 -10.16 15.49 -15.44
N GLU A 148 -10.13 16.81 -15.22
CA GLU A 148 -8.95 17.66 -15.50
C GLU A 148 -7.83 17.52 -14.47
N GLU A 149 -8.01 16.69 -13.47
CA GLU A 149 -7.03 16.48 -12.42
C GLU A 149 -5.73 15.89 -12.97
N LYS A 150 -4.65 16.63 -12.80
CA LYS A 150 -3.28 16.24 -13.21
C LYS A 150 -2.56 15.53 -12.06
N ALA A 151 -3.06 14.38 -11.64
CA ALA A 151 -2.44 13.57 -10.59
C ALA A 151 -1.91 12.26 -11.15
N LEU A 152 -0.78 11.79 -10.59
CA LEU A 152 -0.25 10.46 -10.81
C LEU A 152 -0.65 9.58 -9.63
N TYR A 153 -1.28 8.45 -9.91
CA TYR A 153 -1.73 7.51 -8.89
C TYR A 153 -0.80 6.29 -8.85
N PHE A 154 -0.40 5.91 -7.64
CA PHE A 154 0.33 4.67 -7.38
C PHE A 154 -0.59 3.73 -6.60
N VAL A 155 -0.86 2.55 -7.14
CA VAL A 155 -1.63 1.53 -6.44
C VAL A 155 -0.71 0.84 -5.44
N VAL A 156 -0.97 1.06 -4.15
CA VAL A 156 -0.16 0.51 -3.04
C VAL A 156 -0.72 -0.83 -2.58
N SER A 157 -2.05 -0.95 -2.54
CA SER A 157 -2.77 -2.20 -2.24
C SER A 157 -4.11 -2.23 -2.94
N GLY A 158 -4.66 -3.42 -3.16
CA GLY A 158 -5.90 -3.60 -3.89
C GLY A 158 -5.72 -3.64 -5.42
N ALA A 159 -6.81 -3.44 -6.14
CA ALA A 159 -6.83 -3.45 -7.59
C ALA A 159 -7.72 -2.32 -8.14
N LEU A 160 -7.33 -1.76 -9.27
CA LEU A 160 -8.15 -0.84 -10.04
C LEU A 160 -8.64 -1.56 -11.29
N GLU A 161 -9.91 -1.36 -11.64
CA GLU A 161 -10.50 -1.82 -12.88
C GLU A 161 -10.74 -0.60 -13.77
N GLU A 162 -10.22 -0.62 -14.98
CA GLU A 162 -10.56 0.37 -16.00
C GLU A 162 -11.87 -0.07 -16.67
N THR A 163 -12.88 0.77 -16.59
CA THR A 163 -14.17 0.54 -17.22
C THR A 163 -14.33 1.49 -18.40
N ASP A 164 -14.26 0.96 -19.63
CA ASP A 164 -14.62 1.69 -20.83
C ASP A 164 -16.15 1.91 -20.86
N TYR A 165 -16.56 3.13 -20.59
CA TYR A 165 -17.92 3.56 -20.89
C TYR A 165 -18.04 3.84 -22.37
N HIS A 166 -18.27 2.84 -23.18
CA HIS A 166 -18.76 3.08 -24.53
C HIS A 166 -20.09 3.82 -24.47
N ARG A 167 -20.16 4.90 -25.22
CA ARG A 167 -21.29 5.81 -25.41
C ARG A 167 -22.62 5.05 -25.29
N LEU A 168 -23.42 5.39 -24.29
CA LEU A 168 -24.80 4.93 -24.21
C LEU A 168 -25.55 5.49 -25.42
N GLU A 169 -25.83 4.65 -26.41
CA GLU A 169 -26.88 4.98 -27.38
C GLU A 169 -28.23 5.00 -26.62
N PRO A 170 -29.14 5.90 -26.97
CA PRO A 170 -30.45 5.94 -26.35
C PRO A 170 -31.13 4.57 -26.50
N GLY A 171 -31.26 3.81 -25.41
CA GLY A 171 -31.80 2.46 -25.38
C GLY A 171 -30.81 1.31 -25.28
N GLY A 172 -29.49 1.58 -25.18
CA GLY A 172 -28.44 0.58 -25.19
C GLY A 172 -28.18 -0.12 -23.85
N ARG A 173 -27.98 -1.43 -23.92
CA ARG A 173 -27.47 -2.26 -22.82
C ARG A 173 -25.96 -2.02 -22.65
N ILE A 174 -25.49 -1.97 -21.40
CA ILE A 174 -24.07 -1.95 -21.07
C ILE A 174 -23.44 -3.27 -21.52
N GLN A 175 -22.58 -3.26 -22.53
CA GLN A 175 -21.69 -4.37 -22.84
C GLN A 175 -20.36 -4.13 -22.12
N LYS A 176 -20.05 -4.94 -21.11
CA LYS A 176 -18.71 -5.01 -20.53
C LYS A 176 -17.78 -5.73 -21.50
N LYS A 177 -16.83 -5.02 -22.12
CA LYS A 177 -15.67 -5.65 -22.76
C LYS A 177 -14.62 -5.92 -21.70
N SER A 178 -14.25 -7.16 -21.53
CA SER A 178 -13.13 -7.56 -20.67
C SER A 178 -11.82 -7.20 -21.39
N THR A 179 -10.82 -6.75 -20.62
CA THR A 179 -9.45 -6.47 -21.10
C THR A 179 -8.80 -7.66 -21.83
N LYS A 180 -9.36 -8.86 -21.72
CA LYS A 180 -8.92 -10.06 -22.44
C LYS A 180 -9.26 -10.04 -23.94
N ASP A 181 -10.18 -9.19 -24.38
CA ASP A 181 -10.61 -9.12 -25.78
C ASP A 181 -9.78 -8.14 -26.61
N LEU A 182 -8.96 -7.30 -25.96
CA LEU A 182 -8.09 -6.30 -26.61
C LEU A 182 -6.72 -6.86 -27.06
N ILE A 183 -6.36 -8.10 -26.69
CA ILE A 183 -5.05 -8.71 -27.03
C ILE A 183 -5.13 -9.62 -28.26
N LYS A 184 -6.26 -9.67 -28.95
CA LYS A 184 -6.47 -10.61 -30.08
C LYS A 184 -6.47 -10.00 -31.49
N ASP A 185 -6.28 -8.69 -31.61
CA ASP A 185 -6.27 -8.00 -32.90
C ASP A 185 -4.93 -7.30 -33.17
N ASP A 186 -3.82 -8.08 -33.15
CA ASP A 186 -2.53 -7.77 -33.81
C ASP A 186 -1.90 -9.04 -34.35
#